data_c7f58c30fc01c9ff66e8adcad5d2d792
#
_entry.id   c7f58c30fc01c9ff66e8adcad5d2d792
#
_cell.length_a   1.000
_cell.length_b   1.000
_cell.length_c   1.000
_cell.angle_alpha   90.00
_cell.angle_beta   90.00
_cell.angle_gamma   90.00
#
_symmetry.space_group_name_H-M   'P 1'
#
loop_
_entity.id
_entity.type
_entity.pdbx_description
1 polymer ?
#
loop_
_entity_poly.entity_id
_entity_poly.type
_entity_poly.pdbx_seq_one_letter_code
_entity_poly.pdbx_strand_id
1 'polypeptide(L)'
;MTSHSTPVATGLVLLFAALSLAGCGGGEGVAEVPLPVLAEQPAAHDDSRVATQGVVRHFDDPLHYWIEDEDLHRVEIFPHERIAPYLGEAVRVQGHFRFSPTEGRRLTLQSVERLGGE
;
A
#
# COMPACT_ATOMS: atom_id res chain seq x y z
N MET A 1 6.84 38.46 51.04
CA MET A 1 6.80 38.20 50.52
C MET A 1 6.79 37.71 49.55
N THR A 2 6.71 37.26 49.20
CA THR A 2 6.65 36.89 48.48
C THR A 2 6.55 36.36 47.47
N SER A 3 6.45 36.01 46.96
CA SER A 3 6.34 35.61 46.10
C SER A 3 6.20 35.09 45.20
N HIS A 4 6.18 34.78 44.87
CA HIS A 4 5.99 34.36 44.03
C HIS A 4 5.94 33.83 43.07
N SER A 5 5.88 33.54 42.65
CA SER A 5 5.76 33.10 41.91
C SER A 5 5.64 32.55 41.05
N THR A 6 5.59 32.25 40.63
CA THR A 6 5.35 31.78 39.96
C THR A 6 5.26 31.33 38.95
N PRO A 7 5.24 31.18 38.49
CA PRO A 7 5.08 30.81 37.59
C PRO A 7 5.17 30.17 36.78
N VAL A 8 5.15 29.80 36.43
CA VAL A 8 5.20 29.20 35.87
C VAL A 8 5.01 28.58 34.90
N ALA A 9 4.98 28.15 34.69
CA ALA A 9 4.75 27.54 33.95
C ALA A 9 4.58 27.40 32.94
N THR A 10 4.28 27.18 32.63
CA THR A 10 3.98 27.17 31.81
C THR A 10 4.33 26.82 30.64
N GLY A 11 4.43 26.70 30.17
CA GLY A 11 4.66 26.47 29.00
C GLY A 11 4.90 25.30 28.55
N LEU A 12 4.94 24.91 28.27
CA LEU A 12 5.19 23.84 27.89
C LEU A 12 4.59 23.25 26.98
N VAL A 13 4.09 23.06 26.86
CA VAL A 13 3.39 22.44 26.21
C VAL A 13 3.60 22.49 24.87
N LEU A 14 3.35 22.75 24.38
CA LEU A 14 3.43 22.80 23.20
C LEU A 14 4.16 22.05 22.40
N LEU A 15 4.70 21.71 22.42
CA LEU A 15 5.41 21.07 21.66
C LEU A 15 4.89 20.07 20.93
N PHE A 16 4.34 19.37 21.24
CA PHE A 16 3.96 18.30 20.65
C PHE A 16 3.48 18.52 19.35
N ALA A 17 3.00 19.27 19.26
CA ALA A 17 2.37 19.52 18.08
C ALA A 17 3.29 19.17 16.99
N ALA A 18 4.27 19.56 17.06
CA ALA A 18 5.15 19.33 16.06
C ALA A 18 5.12 18.05 15.46
N LEU A 19 5.26 17.22 16.12
CA LEU A 19 5.33 16.03 15.63
C LEU A 19 4.42 15.72 14.66
N SER A 20 3.41 16.01 14.84
CA SER A 20 2.47 15.58 13.97
C SER A 20 2.92 15.79 12.60
N LEU A 21 3.22 16.81 12.30
CA LEU A 21 3.59 16.99 11.04
C LEU A 21 4.45 16.13 10.47
N ALA A 22 5.18 15.82 11.08
CA ALA A 22 6.09 14.96 10.55
C ALA A 22 5.39 13.96 9.74
N GLY A 23 4.65 13.37 10.28
CA GLY A 23 4.02 12.33 9.61
C GLY A 23 3.67 12.67 8.24
N CYS A 24 3.06 13.60 8.08
CA CYS A 24 2.69 13.88 6.84
C CYS A 24 3.66 13.80 5.86
N GLY A 25 4.72 14.08 6.16
CA GLY A 25 5.61 14.06 5.16
C GLY A 25 5.36 13.01 4.21
N GLY A 26 5.13 12.02 4.61
CA GLY A 26 5.01 10.96 3.74
C GLY A 26 4.21 11.22 2.59
N GLY A 27 3.91 12.22 2.33
CA GLY A 27 3.17 12.43 1.27
C GLY A 27 3.24 11.54 0.12
N GLU A 28 4.24 11.05 -0.30
CA GLU A 28 4.26 10.27 -1.36
C GLU A 28 3.42 9.24 -1.19
N GLY A 29 2.94 9.07 -0.22
CA GLY A 29 1.91 8.25 -0.02
C GLY A 29 1.75 6.93 -0.59
N VAL A 30 2.39 5.99 -0.13
CA VAL A 30 2.08 4.63 -0.49
C VAL A 30 1.40 4.01 0.72
N ALA A 31 0.17 3.56 0.56
CA ALA A 31 -0.54 2.95 1.66
C ALA A 31 -0.39 1.44 1.62
N GLU A 32 -0.09 0.85 2.76
CA GLU A 32 -0.02 -0.61 2.83
C GLU A 32 -1.45 -1.09 2.95
N VAL A 33 -1.91 -1.87 2.02
CA VAL A 33 -3.30 -2.31 2.01
C VAL A 33 -3.33 -3.83 1.80
N PRO A 34 -3.87 -4.57 2.73
CA PRO A 34 -3.93 -6.03 2.57
C PRO A 34 -4.72 -6.41 1.33
N LEU A 35 -4.33 -7.47 0.69
CA LEU A 35 -4.99 -7.90 -0.53
C LEU A 35 -6.50 -8.09 -0.35
N PRO A 36 -6.97 -8.67 0.75
CA PRO A 36 -8.41 -8.81 0.92
C PRO A 36 -9.15 -7.47 0.89
N VAL A 37 -8.52 -6.44 1.41
CA VAL A 37 -9.17 -5.13 1.44
C VAL A 37 -9.28 -4.57 0.02
N LEU A 38 -8.22 -4.72 -0.79
CA LEU A 38 -8.30 -4.26 -2.16
C LEU A 38 -9.34 -5.06 -2.93
N ALA A 39 -9.49 -6.33 -2.62
CA ALA A 39 -10.44 -7.16 -3.34
C ALA A 39 -11.88 -6.87 -2.92
N GLU A 40 -12.09 -6.60 -1.66
CA GLU A 40 -13.44 -6.41 -1.16
C GLU A 40 -13.93 -4.97 -1.16
N GLN A 41 -13.02 -4.04 -1.12
CA GLN A 41 -13.39 -2.63 -1.12
C GLN A 41 -12.57 -1.87 -2.15
N PRO A 42 -12.57 -2.33 -3.38
CA PRO A 42 -11.69 -1.73 -4.39
C PRO A 42 -11.99 -0.26 -4.69
N ALA A 43 -13.24 0.12 -4.64
CA ALA A 43 -13.57 1.50 -4.99
C ALA A 43 -12.95 2.48 -4.01
N ALA A 44 -12.77 2.06 -2.77
CA ALA A 44 -12.20 2.95 -1.77
C ALA A 44 -10.73 3.27 -2.04
N HIS A 45 -10.08 2.45 -2.84
CA HIS A 45 -8.66 2.63 -3.11
C HIS A 45 -8.37 2.95 -4.58
N ASP A 46 -9.41 3.20 -5.36
CA ASP A 46 -9.23 3.50 -6.75
C ASP A 46 -8.37 4.74 -6.93
N ASP A 47 -7.45 4.67 -7.89
CA ASP A 47 -6.60 5.79 -8.23
C ASP A 47 -5.67 6.18 -7.08
N SER A 48 -5.15 5.22 -6.36
CA SER A 48 -4.22 5.53 -5.30
C SER A 48 -3.00 4.63 -5.39
N ARG A 49 -1.95 5.01 -4.70
CA ARG A 49 -0.73 4.26 -4.71
C ARG A 49 -0.74 3.34 -3.53
N VAL A 50 -0.61 2.06 -3.76
CA VAL A 50 -0.69 1.08 -2.67
C VAL A 50 0.46 0.08 -2.73
N ALA A 51 0.69 -0.60 -1.61
CA ALA A 51 1.60 -1.72 -1.54
C ALA A 51 0.82 -2.88 -0.95
N THR A 52 1.00 -4.07 -1.50
CA THR A 52 0.28 -5.23 -1.03
C THR A 52 1.10 -6.49 -1.32
N GLN A 53 0.64 -7.63 -0.87
CA GLN A 53 1.40 -8.87 -0.99
C GLN A 53 0.53 -9.99 -1.50
N GLY A 54 1.14 -10.91 -2.21
CA GLY A 54 0.43 -12.09 -2.68
C GLY A 54 1.36 -12.98 -3.49
N VAL A 55 0.84 -14.08 -3.99
CA VAL A 55 1.61 -15.02 -4.79
C VAL A 55 1.24 -14.79 -6.25
N VAL A 56 2.24 -14.74 -7.12
CA VAL A 56 2.02 -14.43 -8.52
C VAL A 56 1.47 -15.65 -9.25
N ARG A 57 0.39 -15.45 -9.98
CA ARG A 57 -0.24 -16.50 -10.79
C ARG A 57 -0.48 -15.96 -12.19
N HIS A 58 -0.79 -16.84 -13.12
CA HIS A 58 -1.09 -16.39 -14.46
C HIS A 58 -2.06 -17.32 -15.16
N PHE A 59 -2.62 -16.84 -16.24
CA PHE A 59 -3.44 -17.66 -17.12
C PHE A 59 -3.01 -17.27 -18.53
N ASP A 60 -2.94 -18.24 -19.40
CA ASP A 60 -2.34 -18.01 -20.71
C ASP A 60 -3.25 -17.50 -21.83
N ASP A 61 -4.53 -17.73 -21.75
CA ASP A 61 -5.35 -17.40 -22.89
C ASP A 61 -6.70 -16.87 -22.43
N PRO A 62 -6.79 -15.57 -22.26
CA PRO A 62 -5.80 -14.56 -22.60
C PRO A 62 -4.73 -14.46 -21.52
N LEU A 63 -3.56 -14.04 -21.93
CA LEU A 63 -2.47 -13.94 -20.98
C LEU A 63 -2.72 -12.83 -19.99
N HIS A 64 -2.69 -13.15 -18.73
CA HIS A 64 -2.72 -12.14 -17.71
C HIS A 64 -2.10 -12.69 -16.44
N TYR A 65 -1.62 -11.79 -15.61
CA TYR A 65 -0.98 -12.14 -14.35
C TYR A 65 -1.70 -11.42 -13.22
N TRP A 66 -1.74 -12.05 -12.06
CA TRP A 66 -2.32 -11.42 -10.88
C TRP A 66 -1.56 -11.92 -9.65
N ILE A 67 -1.82 -11.29 -8.52
CA ILE A 67 -1.35 -11.84 -7.27
C ILE A 67 -2.57 -12.27 -6.49
N GLU A 68 -2.42 -13.29 -5.69
CA GLU A 68 -3.55 -13.76 -4.91
C GLU A 68 -3.11 -14.26 -3.54
N ASP A 69 -4.03 -14.32 -2.61
CA ASP A 69 -3.75 -14.81 -1.28
C ASP A 69 -4.42 -16.18 -1.11
N GLU A 70 -4.36 -16.75 0.10
CA GLU A 70 -4.90 -18.04 0.33
C GLU A 70 -6.39 -18.13 0.15
N ASP A 71 -7.09 -17.04 0.27
CA ASP A 71 -8.51 -17.04 0.12
C ASP A 71 -8.93 -16.62 -1.29
N LEU A 72 -7.96 -16.59 -2.20
CA LEU A 72 -8.19 -16.27 -3.59
C LEU A 72 -8.64 -14.83 -3.87
N HIS A 73 -8.26 -13.91 -3.01
CA HIS A 73 -8.44 -12.51 -3.34
C HIS A 73 -7.38 -12.16 -4.37
N ARG A 74 -7.74 -11.45 -5.40
CA ARG A 74 -6.86 -11.21 -6.53
C ARG A 74 -6.82 -9.78 -6.98
N VAL A 75 -5.66 -9.36 -7.46
CA VAL A 75 -5.50 -8.08 -8.10
C VAL A 75 -4.62 -8.32 -9.32
N GLU A 76 -5.08 -7.86 -10.49
CA GLU A 76 -4.33 -8.08 -11.71
C GLU A 76 -3.14 -7.15 -11.75
N ILE A 77 -2.01 -7.61 -12.27
CA ILE A 77 -0.75 -6.87 -12.24
C ILE A 77 -0.27 -6.54 -13.65
N PHE A 78 0.17 -5.32 -13.83
CA PHE A 78 0.71 -4.84 -15.10
C PHE A 78 2.04 -4.13 -14.89
N PRO A 79 2.92 -4.13 -15.85
CA PRO A 79 2.82 -4.83 -17.11
C PRO A 79 3.27 -6.29 -16.96
N HIS A 80 2.83 -7.13 -17.84
CA HIS A 80 3.08 -8.56 -17.72
C HIS A 80 4.56 -8.87 -17.64
N GLU A 81 5.37 -8.27 -18.47
CA GLU A 81 6.77 -8.62 -18.49
C GLU A 81 7.50 -8.28 -17.19
N ARG A 82 6.99 -7.37 -16.41
CA ARG A 82 7.66 -7.05 -15.16
C ARG A 82 7.31 -8.02 -14.05
N ILE A 83 6.15 -8.61 -14.10
CA ILE A 83 5.74 -9.51 -13.04
C ILE A 83 6.01 -10.97 -13.39
N ALA A 84 6.09 -11.29 -14.68
CA ALA A 84 6.31 -12.68 -15.10
C ALA A 84 7.50 -13.37 -14.46
N PRO A 85 8.64 -12.71 -14.24
CA PRO A 85 9.77 -13.38 -13.63
C PRO A 85 9.49 -13.89 -12.21
N TYR A 86 8.41 -13.42 -11.60
CA TYR A 86 8.11 -13.80 -10.22
C TYR A 86 7.01 -14.84 -10.13
N LEU A 87 6.64 -15.45 -11.27
CA LEU A 87 5.55 -16.41 -11.28
C LEU A 87 5.73 -17.49 -10.21
N GLY A 88 4.72 -17.71 -9.41
CA GLY A 88 4.76 -18.71 -8.35
C GLY A 88 5.37 -18.24 -7.05
N GLU A 89 5.89 -17.04 -7.02
CA GLU A 89 6.56 -16.56 -5.82
C GLU A 89 5.71 -15.60 -5.01
N ALA A 90 5.96 -15.55 -3.73
CA ALA A 90 5.29 -14.58 -2.87
C ALA A 90 6.04 -13.27 -3.00
N VAL A 91 5.35 -12.20 -3.29
CA VAL A 91 5.95 -10.91 -3.53
C VAL A 91 5.22 -9.81 -2.81
N ARG A 92 5.95 -8.71 -2.60
CA ARG A 92 5.32 -7.46 -2.20
C ARG A 92 5.42 -6.56 -3.41
N VAL A 93 4.29 -6.02 -3.82
CA VAL A 93 4.24 -5.14 -4.97
C VAL A 93 3.80 -3.77 -4.54
N GLN A 94 4.24 -2.75 -5.26
CA GLN A 94 3.86 -1.40 -4.97
C GLN A 94 3.54 -0.76 -6.30
N GLY A 95 2.47 -0.05 -6.39
CA GLY A 95 2.10 0.57 -7.64
C GLY A 95 0.79 1.34 -7.56
N HIS A 96 0.32 1.71 -8.73
CA HIS A 96 -0.88 2.52 -8.84
C HIS A 96 -2.07 1.59 -9.01
N PHE A 97 -3.01 1.66 -8.10
CA PHE A 97 -4.18 0.80 -8.11
C PHE A 97 -5.36 1.51 -8.76
N ARG A 98 -6.04 0.80 -9.64
CA ARG A 98 -7.23 1.33 -10.29
C ARG A 98 -8.33 0.30 -10.23
N PHE A 99 -9.54 0.76 -10.14
CA PHE A 99 -10.67 -0.14 -10.16
C PHE A 99 -11.81 0.45 -10.98
N SER A 100 -12.42 -0.37 -11.79
CA SER A 100 -13.67 0.01 -12.43
C SER A 100 -14.51 -1.26 -12.55
N PRO A 101 -15.83 -1.13 -12.63
CA PRO A 101 -16.69 -2.32 -12.75
C PRO A 101 -16.41 -3.13 -14.01
N THR A 102 -15.91 -2.50 -15.06
CA THR A 102 -15.66 -3.23 -16.28
C THR A 102 -14.28 -3.83 -16.37
N GLU A 103 -13.29 -3.17 -15.83
CA GLU A 103 -11.93 -3.70 -15.91
C GLU A 103 -11.45 -4.39 -14.66
N GLY A 104 -12.18 -4.25 -13.58
CA GLY A 104 -11.79 -4.92 -12.36
C GLY A 104 -10.66 -4.24 -11.62
N ARG A 105 -9.96 -5.00 -10.79
CA ARG A 105 -8.92 -4.50 -9.93
C ARG A 105 -7.58 -4.65 -10.62
N ARG A 106 -6.87 -3.57 -10.80
CA ARG A 106 -5.61 -3.58 -11.56
C ARG A 106 -4.55 -2.76 -10.85
N LEU A 107 -3.34 -3.23 -10.85
CA LEU A 107 -2.23 -2.51 -10.25
C LEU A 107 -1.10 -2.42 -11.26
N THR A 108 -0.64 -1.20 -11.52
CA THR A 108 0.48 -0.99 -12.42
C THR A 108 1.73 -0.83 -11.56
N LEU A 109 2.69 -1.72 -11.76
CA LEU A 109 3.84 -1.82 -10.90
C LEU A 109 4.76 -0.62 -10.91
N GLN A 110 5.22 -0.26 -9.74
CA GLN A 110 6.32 0.65 -9.60
C GLN A 110 7.49 -0.14 -9.04
N SER A 111 7.22 -1.12 -8.18
CA SER A 111 8.28 -2.00 -7.70
C SER A 111 7.71 -3.34 -7.29
N VAL A 112 8.57 -4.34 -7.27
CA VAL A 112 8.19 -5.66 -6.83
C VAL A 112 9.41 -6.28 -6.17
N GLU A 113 9.19 -6.95 -5.05
CA GLU A 113 10.29 -7.61 -4.39
C GLU A 113 9.83 -8.95 -3.84
N ARG A 114 10.73 -9.93 -3.85
CA ARG A 114 10.40 -11.25 -3.34
C ARG A 114 10.32 -11.20 -1.84
N LEU A 115 9.38 -11.93 -1.31
CA LEU A 115 9.28 -12.06 0.12
C LEU A 115 9.94 -13.36 0.49
N GLY A 116 10.60 -13.33 1.60
CA GLY A 116 11.21 -14.51 2.08
C GLY A 116 12.25 -15.10 1.23
N GLY A 117 12.59 -14.59 0.29
CA GLY A 117 13.45 -15.32 -0.43
C GLY A 117 14.82 -15.09 -0.21
N GLU A 118 15.45 -15.43 -0.15
CA GLU A 118 16.49 -15.32 -0.04
C GLU A 118 16.95 -15.68 -0.75
#